data_a2a19b315bd7b6a4e5cafd40995ba0b8
#
_entry.id   a2a19b315bd7b6a4e5cafd40995ba0b8
#
_cell.length_a   1.000
_cell.length_b   1.000
_cell.length_c   1.000
_cell.angle_alpha   90.00
_cell.angle_beta   90.00
_cell.angle_gamma   90.00
#
_symmetry.space_group_name_H-M   'P 1'
#
loop_
_entity.id
_entity.type
_entity.pdbx_description
1 polymer ?
#
loop_
_entity_poly.entity_id
_entity_poly.type
_entity_poly.pdbx_seq_one_letter_code
_entity_poly.pdbx_strand_id
1 'polypeptide(L)'
;MGKSTLLSVVSKAHPKIANYHFTTLFPNLGVVYVDEGRSFVMADIPGIIEGASEGAGLGHDFLRHIDRCRLLIHLVDVSGSEGRDPVADFDAINAELKEYSAELSERKQIVAANKCDLCGDDRENIERLKAHVEALGYEFFEMSAATHSGTHELVNMASEMLSELPLVIRFEADYVPPEPVIDTSEDLTIEKYDDVWVVEGGWLQRLMSSVNFSDNESMMYFDRVLRDNGVYQRMEDMGIQDGDTVSIYNLEFEYRD
;
A
#
# COMPACT_ATOMS: atom_id res chain seq x y z
N MET A 1 -3.78 -21.55 1.62
CA MET A 1 -2.42 -21.27 1.07
C MET A 1 -1.37 -20.88 2.11
N GLY A 2 -1.67 -20.23 3.21
CA GLY A 2 -0.74 -19.95 4.32
C GLY A 2 0.08 -18.64 4.19
N LYS A 3 -0.34 -17.68 3.36
CA LYS A 3 0.33 -16.37 3.21
C LYS A 3 0.45 -15.61 4.53
N SER A 4 -0.67 -15.40 5.20
CA SER A 4 -0.71 -14.70 6.49
C SER A 4 0.05 -15.46 7.59
N THR A 5 0.07 -16.82 7.52
CA THR A 5 0.87 -17.66 8.41
C THR A 5 2.36 -17.40 8.17
N LEU A 6 2.82 -17.42 6.91
CA LEU A 6 4.21 -17.11 6.60
C LEU A 6 4.59 -15.72 7.13
N LEU A 7 3.79 -14.70 6.82
CA LEU A 7 4.05 -13.33 7.29
C LEU A 7 4.16 -13.25 8.81
N SER A 8 3.28 -13.93 9.54
CA SER A 8 3.31 -13.94 11.02
C SER A 8 4.54 -14.64 11.60
N VAL A 9 5.07 -15.65 10.89
CA VAL A 9 6.24 -16.43 11.30
C VAL A 9 7.55 -15.65 11.08
N VAL A 10 7.67 -14.96 9.93
CA VAL A 10 8.92 -14.29 9.55
C VAL A 10 9.00 -12.84 10.02
N SER A 11 7.89 -12.24 10.45
CA SER A 11 7.85 -10.86 10.95
C SER A 11 8.13 -10.81 12.46
N LYS A 12 9.06 -9.94 12.90
CA LYS A 12 9.35 -9.71 14.32
C LYS A 12 8.31 -8.85 15.06
N ALA A 13 7.49 -8.10 14.32
CA ALA A 13 6.41 -7.32 14.88
C ALA A 13 5.09 -7.89 14.36
N HIS A 14 4.03 -7.86 15.18
CA HIS A 14 2.71 -8.23 14.68
C HIS A 14 2.40 -7.44 13.41
N PRO A 15 2.01 -8.11 12.32
CA PRO A 15 1.68 -7.44 11.09
C PRO A 15 0.67 -6.33 11.37
N LYS A 16 0.97 -5.12 10.91
CA LYS A 16 0.04 -3.99 11.03
C LYS A 16 -0.79 -3.93 9.76
N ILE A 17 -2.10 -3.85 9.93
CA ILE A 17 -3.00 -3.49 8.84
C ILE A 17 -2.67 -2.04 8.47
N ALA A 18 -2.19 -1.83 7.26
CA ALA A 18 -1.93 -0.48 6.78
C ALA A 18 -3.27 0.13 6.33
N ASN A 19 -3.79 1.07 7.12
CA ASN A 19 -4.99 1.82 6.77
C ASN A 19 -4.66 2.83 5.66
N TYR A 20 -4.85 2.41 4.43
CA TYR A 20 -4.87 3.32 3.29
C TYR A 20 -6.32 3.73 3.02
N HIS A 21 -6.61 5.02 3.10
CA HIS A 21 -7.97 5.59 3.07
C HIS A 21 -8.79 5.31 1.78
N PHE A 22 -8.22 4.58 0.81
CA PHE A 22 -8.84 4.40 -0.52
C PHE A 22 -9.02 2.94 -0.93
N THR A 23 -8.76 1.95 -0.07
CA THR A 23 -8.85 0.53 -0.44
C THR A 23 -9.79 -0.23 0.46
N THR A 24 -10.66 -1.05 -0.14
CA THR A 24 -11.55 -1.97 0.59
C THR A 24 -10.83 -3.22 1.10
N LEU A 25 -9.61 -3.50 0.59
CA LEU A 25 -8.75 -4.61 1.00
C LEU A 25 -7.37 -4.05 1.37
N PHE A 26 -7.00 -4.19 2.64
CA PHE A 26 -5.73 -3.69 3.17
C PHE A 26 -4.69 -4.81 3.18
N PRO A 27 -3.48 -4.59 2.61
CA PRO A 27 -2.40 -5.54 2.77
C PRO A 27 -1.92 -5.58 4.23
N ASN A 28 -1.67 -6.77 4.74
CA ASN A 28 -0.96 -6.91 6.01
C ASN A 28 0.54 -6.74 5.74
N LEU A 29 1.17 -5.79 6.41
CA LEU A 29 2.59 -5.52 6.28
C LEU A 29 3.36 -6.05 7.48
N GLY A 30 4.47 -6.72 7.23
CA GLY A 30 5.39 -7.17 8.26
C GLY A 30 6.83 -6.77 7.94
N VAL A 31 7.58 -6.38 8.97
CA VAL A 31 9.02 -6.13 8.84
C VAL A 31 9.77 -7.44 9.12
N VAL A 32 10.48 -7.92 8.11
CA VAL A 32 11.28 -9.14 8.16
C VAL A 32 12.74 -8.75 8.42
N TYR A 33 13.29 -9.28 9.50
CA TYR A 33 14.71 -9.12 9.84
C TYR A 33 15.48 -10.36 9.42
N VAL A 34 16.52 -10.17 8.64
CA VAL A 34 17.40 -11.24 8.20
C VAL A 34 18.56 -11.39 9.18
N ASP A 35 19.34 -10.32 9.37
CA ASP A 35 20.45 -10.21 10.32
C ASP A 35 20.73 -8.74 10.67
N GLU A 36 21.90 -8.48 11.33
CA GLU A 36 22.31 -7.11 11.67
C GLU A 36 22.51 -6.27 10.40
N GLY A 37 21.62 -5.31 10.19
CA GLY A 37 21.66 -4.35 9.09
C GLY A 37 20.85 -4.76 7.86
N ARG A 38 20.30 -5.98 7.77
CA ARG A 38 19.44 -6.40 6.66
C ARG A 38 18.01 -6.65 7.11
N SER A 39 17.09 -5.88 6.56
CA SER A 39 15.65 -6.04 6.75
C SER A 39 14.89 -5.58 5.52
N PHE A 40 13.70 -6.11 5.33
CA PHE A 40 12.78 -5.68 4.27
C PHE A 40 11.33 -5.76 4.74
N VAL A 41 10.44 -5.10 4.00
CA VAL A 41 9.01 -5.16 4.26
C VAL A 41 8.39 -6.23 3.37
N MET A 42 7.64 -7.15 3.97
CA MET A 42 6.84 -8.15 3.28
C MET A 42 5.37 -7.78 3.39
N ALA A 43 4.64 -7.85 2.28
CA ALA A 43 3.21 -7.62 2.22
C ALA A 43 2.47 -8.95 1.97
N ASP A 44 1.48 -9.27 2.81
CA ASP A 44 0.49 -10.30 2.49
C ASP A 44 -0.60 -9.67 1.62
N ILE A 45 -0.69 -10.14 0.40
CA ILE A 45 -1.62 -9.65 -0.61
C ILE A 45 -2.79 -10.62 -0.69
N PRO A 46 -3.95 -10.34 -0.06
CA PRO A 46 -5.12 -11.19 -0.13
C PRO A 46 -5.78 -11.11 -1.51
N GLY A 47 -6.39 -12.19 -1.98
CA GLY A 47 -7.41 -12.14 -3.04
C GLY A 47 -6.96 -12.28 -4.49
N ILE A 48 -5.70 -12.63 -4.78
CA ILE A 48 -5.31 -12.93 -6.18
C ILE A 48 -5.88 -14.29 -6.68
N ILE A 49 -6.61 -15.04 -5.89
CA ILE A 49 -6.80 -16.48 -6.14
C ILE A 49 -8.19 -16.89 -6.59
N GLU A 50 -9.24 -16.11 -6.43
CA GLU A 50 -10.58 -16.53 -6.85
C GLU A 50 -11.42 -15.34 -7.33
N GLY A 51 -11.65 -15.26 -8.65
CA GLY A 51 -12.71 -14.45 -9.24
C GLY A 51 -12.40 -12.96 -9.44
N ALA A 52 -11.14 -12.56 -9.46
CA ALA A 52 -10.76 -11.17 -9.82
C ALA A 52 -11.18 -10.83 -11.27
N SER A 53 -11.24 -11.84 -12.15
CA SER A 53 -11.68 -11.69 -13.55
C SER A 53 -13.21 -11.62 -13.73
N GLU A 54 -14.02 -12.02 -12.74
CA GLU A 54 -15.48 -12.05 -12.83
C GLU A 54 -16.18 -10.75 -12.38
N GLY A 55 -15.51 -9.61 -12.40
CA GLY A 55 -16.18 -8.31 -12.29
C GLY A 55 -16.47 -7.79 -10.88
N ALA A 56 -16.08 -8.48 -9.81
CA ALA A 56 -15.98 -7.90 -8.48
C ALA A 56 -14.55 -7.34 -8.33
N GLY A 57 -14.22 -6.30 -9.10
CA GLY A 57 -12.89 -5.75 -9.24
C GLY A 57 -12.22 -5.55 -7.89
N LEU A 58 -11.14 -6.27 -7.66
CA LEU A 58 -10.09 -5.81 -6.76
C LEU A 58 -9.66 -4.44 -7.33
N GLY A 59 -10.12 -3.35 -6.70
CA GLY A 59 -10.03 -2.02 -7.26
C GLY A 59 -8.59 -1.68 -7.67
N HIS A 60 -8.43 -0.83 -8.66
CA HIS A 60 -7.15 -0.28 -9.13
C HIS A 60 -6.20 0.13 -7.99
N ASP A 61 -6.75 0.46 -6.83
CA ASP A 61 -5.98 0.89 -5.66
C ASP A 61 -5.26 -0.26 -4.94
N PHE A 62 -5.83 -1.47 -4.91
CA PHE A 62 -5.16 -2.66 -4.37
C PHE A 62 -3.91 -3.02 -5.18
N LEU A 63 -3.99 -2.84 -6.46
CA LEU A 63 -2.97 -3.19 -7.43
C LEU A 63 -1.80 -2.20 -7.41
N ARG A 64 -2.03 -0.94 -7.02
CA ARG A 64 -0.95 0.03 -6.73
C ARG A 64 -0.01 -0.43 -5.60
N HIS A 65 -0.48 -1.28 -4.68
CA HIS A 65 0.40 -1.82 -3.63
C HIS A 65 1.30 -2.94 -4.16
N ILE A 66 0.79 -3.79 -5.06
CA ILE A 66 1.59 -4.82 -5.72
C ILE A 66 2.64 -4.17 -6.61
N ASP A 67 2.31 -3.10 -7.27
CA ASP A 67 3.23 -2.34 -8.12
C ASP A 67 4.47 -1.83 -7.40
N ARG A 68 4.41 -1.65 -6.09
CA ARG A 68 5.56 -1.28 -5.26
C ARG A 68 6.45 -2.45 -4.86
N CYS A 69 5.99 -3.71 -5.06
CA CYS A 69 6.78 -4.88 -4.75
C CYS A 69 7.88 -5.06 -5.80
N ARG A 70 9.12 -5.17 -5.39
CA ARG A 70 10.27 -5.41 -6.27
C ARG A 70 10.48 -6.89 -6.55
N LEU A 71 10.02 -7.75 -5.66
CA LEU A 71 10.14 -9.21 -5.69
C LEU A 71 8.80 -9.81 -5.26
N LEU A 72 8.38 -10.88 -5.92
CA LEU A 72 7.18 -11.64 -5.56
C LEU A 72 7.59 -12.98 -4.94
N ILE A 73 6.91 -13.40 -3.88
CA ILE A 73 7.00 -14.76 -3.34
C ILE A 73 5.66 -15.44 -3.61
N HIS A 74 5.67 -16.38 -4.52
CA HIS A 74 4.49 -17.14 -4.93
C HIS A 74 4.39 -18.41 -4.07
N LEU A 75 3.46 -18.41 -3.10
CA LEU A 75 3.21 -19.59 -2.27
C LEU A 75 2.24 -20.54 -2.97
N VAL A 76 2.65 -21.79 -3.13
CA VAL A 76 1.83 -22.85 -3.71
C VAL A 76 1.60 -23.94 -2.66
N ASP A 77 0.36 -24.36 -2.47
CA ASP A 77 0.00 -25.47 -1.58
C ASP A 77 0.26 -26.81 -2.30
N VAL A 78 1.24 -27.57 -1.85
CA VAL A 78 1.61 -28.85 -2.45
C VAL A 78 1.01 -30.05 -1.73
N SER A 79 0.29 -29.83 -0.62
CA SER A 79 -0.27 -30.92 0.19
C SER A 79 -1.42 -31.68 -0.48
N GLY A 80 -2.04 -31.09 -1.52
CA GLY A 80 -3.24 -31.66 -2.13
C GLY A 80 -4.48 -31.66 -1.20
N SER A 81 -4.37 -31.07 -0.01
CA SER A 81 -5.44 -31.09 1.01
C SER A 81 -6.73 -30.42 0.56
N GLU A 82 -6.67 -29.52 -0.40
CA GLU A 82 -7.82 -28.82 -0.98
C GLU A 82 -8.28 -29.41 -2.33
N GLY A 83 -7.67 -30.53 -2.76
CA GLY A 83 -8.01 -31.20 -4.02
C GLY A 83 -7.58 -30.42 -5.28
N ARG A 84 -6.70 -29.43 -5.13
CA ARG A 84 -6.20 -28.59 -6.23
C ARG A 84 -4.85 -29.11 -6.73
N ASP A 85 -4.59 -28.93 -8.03
CA ASP A 85 -3.29 -29.28 -8.64
C ASP A 85 -2.32 -28.11 -8.48
N PRO A 86 -1.14 -28.32 -7.85
CA PRO A 86 -0.19 -27.22 -7.59
C PRO A 86 0.34 -26.55 -8.87
N VAL A 87 0.53 -27.27 -9.95
CA VAL A 87 1.00 -26.73 -11.22
C VAL A 87 -0.10 -25.85 -11.84
N ALA A 88 -1.35 -26.35 -11.86
CA ALA A 88 -2.47 -25.57 -12.37
C ALA A 88 -2.71 -24.29 -11.54
N ASP A 89 -2.56 -24.36 -10.22
CA ASP A 89 -2.69 -23.17 -9.34
C ASP A 89 -1.59 -22.15 -9.61
N PHE A 90 -0.36 -22.61 -9.82
CA PHE A 90 0.75 -21.73 -10.18
C PHE A 90 0.50 -21.02 -11.51
N ASP A 91 0.11 -21.77 -12.54
CA ASP A 91 -0.16 -21.23 -13.87
C ASP A 91 -1.34 -20.24 -13.87
N ALA A 92 -2.42 -20.55 -13.12
CA ALA A 92 -3.58 -19.69 -13.01
C ALA A 92 -3.22 -18.32 -12.41
N ILE A 93 -2.43 -18.29 -11.33
CA ILE A 93 -2.00 -17.04 -10.69
C ILE A 93 -1.09 -16.24 -11.62
N ASN A 94 -0.15 -16.87 -12.33
CA ASN A 94 0.68 -16.15 -13.29
C ASN A 94 -0.12 -15.62 -14.50
N ALA A 95 -1.18 -16.32 -14.92
CA ALA A 95 -2.09 -15.83 -15.94
C ALA A 95 -2.86 -14.58 -15.44
N GLU A 96 -3.37 -14.60 -14.21
CA GLU A 96 -4.03 -13.44 -13.58
C GLU A 96 -3.08 -12.24 -13.45
N LEU A 97 -1.84 -12.46 -12.99
CA LEU A 97 -0.82 -11.41 -12.91
C LEU A 97 -0.55 -10.77 -14.27
N LYS A 98 -0.47 -11.59 -15.32
CA LYS A 98 -0.24 -11.13 -16.68
C LYS A 98 -1.42 -10.38 -17.28
N GLU A 99 -2.63 -10.85 -17.01
CA GLU A 99 -3.86 -10.18 -17.46
C GLU A 99 -3.99 -8.80 -16.79
N TYR A 100 -3.57 -8.74 -15.53
CA TYR A 100 -3.61 -7.51 -14.76
C TYR A 100 -2.57 -6.47 -15.20
N SER A 101 -1.28 -6.87 -15.26
CA SER A 101 -0.17 -6.02 -15.66
C SER A 101 0.97 -6.85 -16.25
N ALA A 102 1.33 -6.53 -17.48
CA ALA A 102 2.48 -7.15 -18.14
C ALA A 102 3.77 -6.90 -17.32
N GLU A 103 3.94 -5.68 -16.79
CA GLU A 103 5.09 -5.30 -15.98
C GLU A 103 5.18 -6.12 -14.69
N LEU A 104 4.04 -6.37 -14.03
CA LEU A 104 4.00 -7.18 -12.82
C LEU A 104 4.33 -8.65 -13.08
N SER A 105 3.89 -9.19 -14.22
CA SER A 105 4.20 -10.57 -14.63
C SER A 105 5.67 -10.80 -14.96
N GLU A 106 6.42 -9.75 -15.31
CA GLU A 106 7.85 -9.81 -15.62
C GLU A 106 8.74 -9.66 -14.39
N ARG A 107 8.15 -9.37 -13.21
CA ARG A 107 8.92 -9.23 -11.97
C ARG A 107 9.56 -10.53 -11.54
N LYS A 108 10.71 -10.42 -10.90
CA LYS A 108 11.39 -11.57 -10.28
C LYS A 108 10.44 -12.24 -9.28
N GLN A 109 10.37 -13.57 -9.36
CA GLN A 109 9.56 -14.39 -8.47
C GLN A 109 10.40 -15.51 -7.85
N ILE A 110 10.08 -15.82 -6.58
CA ILE A 110 10.48 -17.04 -5.89
C ILE A 110 9.23 -17.89 -5.73
N VAL A 111 9.28 -19.15 -6.13
CA VAL A 111 8.18 -20.09 -5.93
C VAL A 111 8.42 -20.93 -4.70
N ALA A 112 7.56 -20.83 -3.71
CA ALA A 112 7.64 -21.54 -2.44
C ALA A 112 6.53 -22.59 -2.34
N ALA A 113 6.92 -23.88 -2.45
CA ALA A 113 6.06 -25.02 -2.18
C ALA A 113 5.79 -25.09 -0.68
N ASN A 114 4.59 -24.72 -0.27
CA ASN A 114 4.19 -24.66 1.13
C ASN A 114 3.38 -25.89 1.54
N LYS A 115 3.36 -26.17 2.84
CA LYS A 115 2.72 -27.33 3.48
C LYS A 115 3.40 -28.67 3.14
N CYS A 116 4.71 -28.65 2.90
CA CYS A 116 5.48 -29.86 2.65
C CYS A 116 5.44 -30.86 3.82
N ASP A 117 5.17 -30.40 5.04
CA ASP A 117 4.97 -31.21 6.24
C ASP A 117 3.77 -32.16 6.14
N LEU A 118 2.79 -31.85 5.29
CA LEU A 118 1.60 -32.68 5.07
C LEU A 118 1.76 -33.71 3.94
N CYS A 119 2.83 -33.62 3.16
CA CYS A 119 3.06 -34.53 2.03
C CYS A 119 3.57 -35.91 2.48
N GLY A 120 4.18 -36.04 3.66
CA GLY A 120 4.79 -37.27 4.11
C GLY A 120 5.83 -37.84 3.12
N ASP A 121 5.67 -39.09 2.74
CA ASP A 121 6.53 -39.77 1.74
C ASP A 121 6.10 -39.50 0.29
N ASP A 122 4.92 -38.93 0.08
CA ASP A 122 4.41 -38.59 -1.26
C ASP A 122 4.91 -37.20 -1.70
N ARG A 123 5.91 -37.24 -2.59
CA ARG A 123 6.56 -36.06 -3.14
C ARG A 123 6.14 -35.72 -4.56
N GLU A 124 5.17 -36.43 -5.12
CA GLU A 124 4.81 -36.28 -6.54
C GLU A 124 4.46 -34.81 -6.88
N ASN A 125 3.62 -34.18 -6.08
CA ASN A 125 3.22 -32.78 -6.28
C ASN A 125 4.40 -31.80 -6.20
N ILE A 126 5.33 -32.05 -5.26
CA ILE A 126 6.52 -31.21 -5.07
C ILE A 126 7.44 -31.32 -6.29
N GLU A 127 7.74 -32.54 -6.73
CA GLU A 127 8.64 -32.78 -7.86
C GLU A 127 8.04 -32.27 -9.19
N ARG A 128 6.74 -32.45 -9.39
CA ARG A 128 6.03 -31.91 -10.58
C ARG A 128 6.08 -30.37 -10.59
N LEU A 129 5.76 -29.72 -9.48
CA LEU A 129 5.83 -28.27 -9.40
C LEU A 129 7.25 -27.77 -9.60
N LYS A 130 8.24 -28.39 -8.94
CA LYS A 130 9.65 -28.04 -9.05
C LYS A 130 10.12 -28.09 -10.51
N ALA A 131 9.91 -29.23 -11.18
CA ALA A 131 10.31 -29.39 -12.57
C ALA A 131 9.66 -28.36 -13.50
N HIS A 132 8.38 -28.03 -13.27
CA HIS A 132 7.65 -27.04 -14.05
C HIS A 132 8.21 -25.61 -13.87
N VAL A 133 8.39 -25.15 -12.62
CA VAL A 133 8.83 -23.78 -12.34
C VAL A 133 10.31 -23.56 -12.67
N GLU A 134 11.18 -24.55 -12.44
CA GLU A 134 12.60 -24.49 -12.82
C GLU A 134 12.76 -24.45 -14.36
N ALA A 135 11.92 -25.16 -15.12
CA ALA A 135 11.89 -25.06 -16.58
C ALA A 135 11.49 -23.66 -17.08
N LEU A 136 10.74 -22.91 -16.31
CA LEU A 136 10.36 -21.51 -16.58
C LEU A 136 11.39 -20.50 -16.07
N GLY A 137 12.46 -20.96 -15.36
CA GLY A 137 13.54 -20.13 -14.86
C GLY A 137 13.27 -19.46 -13.51
N TYR A 138 12.31 -19.95 -12.74
CA TYR A 138 12.04 -19.47 -11.39
C TYR A 138 12.86 -20.22 -10.34
N GLU A 139 13.21 -19.51 -9.25
CA GLU A 139 13.79 -20.13 -8.06
C GLU A 139 12.71 -20.90 -7.28
N PHE A 140 13.05 -22.11 -6.81
CA PHE A 140 12.12 -23.01 -6.12
C PHE A 140 12.58 -23.32 -4.71
N PHE A 141 11.63 -23.24 -3.75
CA PHE A 141 11.84 -23.56 -2.34
C PHE A 141 10.78 -24.50 -1.79
N GLU A 142 11.23 -25.47 -1.00
CA GLU A 142 10.34 -26.31 -0.20
C GLU A 142 10.24 -25.73 1.21
N MET A 143 9.03 -25.59 1.71
CA MET A 143 8.83 -25.04 3.04
C MET A 143 7.54 -25.52 3.71
N SER A 144 7.46 -25.26 4.99
CA SER A 144 6.22 -25.27 5.76
C SER A 144 6.16 -24.04 6.65
N ALA A 145 5.23 -23.15 6.39
CA ALA A 145 5.01 -21.99 7.24
C ALA A 145 4.54 -22.42 8.65
N ALA A 146 3.80 -23.52 8.77
CA ALA A 146 3.27 -24.01 10.03
C ALA A 146 4.36 -24.59 10.95
N THR A 147 5.35 -25.29 10.39
CA THR A 147 6.46 -25.91 11.13
C THR A 147 7.72 -25.05 11.14
N HIS A 148 7.71 -23.93 10.45
CA HIS A 148 8.86 -23.01 10.24
C HIS A 148 10.01 -23.62 9.42
N SER A 149 9.81 -24.80 8.81
CA SER A 149 10.82 -25.44 7.98
C SER A 149 10.99 -24.68 6.67
N GLY A 150 12.24 -24.42 6.24
CA GLY A 150 12.57 -23.72 5.00
C GLY A 150 12.27 -22.22 5.00
N THR A 151 11.68 -21.66 6.07
CA THR A 151 11.29 -20.24 6.11
C THR A 151 12.49 -19.31 6.20
N HIS A 152 13.55 -19.72 6.91
CA HIS A 152 14.77 -18.94 7.06
C HIS A 152 15.54 -18.86 5.72
N GLU A 153 15.64 -19.97 5.02
CA GLU A 153 16.29 -20.08 3.71
C GLU A 153 15.56 -19.21 2.67
N LEU A 154 14.23 -19.25 2.66
CA LEU A 154 13.40 -18.39 1.81
C LEU A 154 13.64 -16.89 2.09
N VAL A 155 13.68 -16.51 3.36
CA VAL A 155 13.92 -15.11 3.77
C VAL A 155 15.32 -14.65 3.37
N ASN A 156 16.35 -15.47 3.53
CA ASN A 156 17.72 -15.16 3.11
C ASN A 156 17.79 -14.95 1.59
N MET A 157 17.25 -15.89 0.80
CA MET A 157 17.22 -15.77 -0.65
C MET A 157 16.46 -14.53 -1.10
N ALA A 158 15.30 -14.25 -0.51
CA ALA A 158 14.55 -13.03 -0.82
C ALA A 158 15.37 -11.75 -0.54
N SER A 159 16.13 -11.73 0.57
CA SER A 159 17.02 -10.61 0.90
C SER A 159 18.17 -10.46 -0.10
N GLU A 160 18.79 -11.56 -0.53
CA GLU A 160 19.86 -11.56 -1.53
C GLU A 160 19.34 -11.05 -2.87
N MET A 161 18.24 -11.57 -3.37
CA MET A 161 17.63 -11.12 -4.62
C MET A 161 17.22 -9.64 -4.54
N LEU A 162 16.67 -9.18 -3.42
CA LEU A 162 16.32 -7.77 -3.21
C LEU A 162 17.54 -6.86 -3.23
N SER A 163 18.72 -7.33 -2.81
CA SER A 163 19.96 -6.53 -2.84
C SER A 163 20.46 -6.28 -4.28
N GLU A 164 20.16 -7.18 -5.20
CA GLU A 164 20.52 -7.08 -6.60
C GLU A 164 19.54 -6.25 -7.44
N LEU A 165 18.30 -6.10 -6.94
CA LEU A 165 17.25 -5.35 -7.63
C LEU A 165 17.39 -3.84 -7.41
N PRO A 166 16.98 -2.99 -8.37
CA PRO A 166 16.97 -1.54 -8.21
C PRO A 166 16.17 -1.11 -6.97
N LEU A 167 16.68 -0.13 -6.22
CA LEU A 167 16.04 0.35 -4.98
C LEU A 167 14.70 1.05 -5.20
N VAL A 168 14.46 1.60 -6.38
CA VAL A 168 13.27 2.40 -6.68
C VAL A 168 12.72 2.01 -8.04
N ILE A 169 11.50 1.50 -8.06
CA ILE A 169 10.66 1.55 -9.24
C ILE A 169 10.01 2.94 -9.20
N ARG A 170 10.36 3.83 -10.11
CA ARG A 170 9.69 5.13 -10.23
C ARG A 170 8.36 4.88 -10.92
N PHE A 171 7.27 5.05 -10.19
CA PHE A 171 5.96 5.21 -10.80
C PHE A 171 5.84 6.68 -11.18
N GLU A 172 5.78 6.97 -12.46
CA GLU A 172 5.21 8.22 -12.91
C GLU A 172 3.71 8.13 -12.63
N ALA A 173 3.18 9.10 -11.90
CA ALA A 173 1.74 9.15 -11.69
C ALA A 173 1.09 9.42 -13.06
N ASP A 174 0.43 8.42 -13.63
CA ASP A 174 -0.31 8.54 -14.90
C ASP A 174 -1.41 9.60 -14.85
N TYR A 175 -1.79 10.00 -13.67
CA TYR A 175 -2.76 11.05 -13.42
C TYR A 175 -2.36 11.83 -12.15
N VAL A 176 -1.87 13.02 -12.34
CA VAL A 176 -1.92 14.05 -11.28
C VAL A 176 -3.31 14.65 -11.40
N PRO A 177 -4.23 14.40 -10.43
CA PRO A 177 -5.50 15.10 -10.44
C PRO A 177 -5.19 16.59 -10.56
N PRO A 178 -5.82 17.33 -11.49
CA PRO A 178 -5.65 18.77 -11.50
C PRO A 178 -6.00 19.24 -10.08
N GLU A 179 -5.12 20.05 -9.49
CA GLU A 179 -5.48 20.69 -8.23
C GLU A 179 -6.86 21.31 -8.43
N PRO A 180 -7.81 21.06 -7.50
CA PRO A 180 -9.14 21.63 -7.66
C PRO A 180 -8.97 23.14 -7.82
N VAL A 181 -9.33 23.66 -9.00
CA VAL A 181 -9.33 25.09 -9.25
C VAL A 181 -10.41 25.66 -8.36
N ILE A 182 -10.00 26.18 -7.22
CA ILE A 182 -10.91 26.87 -6.32
C ILE A 182 -11.18 28.23 -6.97
N ASP A 183 -12.39 28.42 -7.43
CA ASP A 183 -12.83 29.74 -7.91
C ASP A 183 -12.94 30.69 -6.72
N THR A 184 -11.90 31.50 -6.56
CA THR A 184 -11.80 32.51 -5.50
C THR A 184 -12.31 33.88 -5.94
N SER A 185 -13.02 33.94 -7.08
CA SER A 185 -13.62 35.18 -7.60
C SER A 185 -14.74 35.74 -6.72
N GLU A 186 -15.30 34.92 -5.82
CA GLU A 186 -16.25 35.35 -4.83
C GLU A 186 -15.58 36.18 -3.74
N ASP A 187 -16.27 37.21 -3.28
CA ASP A 187 -15.76 38.13 -2.25
C ASP A 187 -15.48 37.40 -0.93
N LEU A 188 -14.25 37.58 -0.43
CA LEU A 188 -13.83 37.16 0.89
C LEU A 188 -14.10 38.33 1.87
N THR A 189 -14.87 38.06 2.91
CA THR A 189 -15.14 39.02 3.97
C THR A 189 -14.27 38.72 5.18
N ILE A 190 -13.54 39.70 5.66
CA ILE A 190 -12.73 39.63 6.88
C ILE A 190 -13.19 40.75 7.80
N GLU A 191 -13.69 40.42 8.99
CA GLU A 191 -14.15 41.35 9.96
C GLU A 191 -13.55 41.00 11.33
N LYS A 192 -13.27 42.06 12.13
CA LYS A 192 -12.79 41.89 13.50
C LYS A 192 -13.91 42.17 14.49
N TYR A 193 -14.24 41.17 15.30
CA TYR A 193 -15.19 41.31 16.42
C TYR A 193 -14.45 41.07 17.74
N ASP A 194 -14.30 42.10 18.52
CA ASP A 194 -13.47 42.10 19.74
C ASP A 194 -12.04 41.61 19.45
N ASP A 195 -11.67 40.44 19.95
CA ASP A 195 -10.36 39.83 19.77
C ASP A 195 -10.35 38.66 18.75
N VAL A 196 -11.43 38.49 17.99
CA VAL A 196 -11.60 37.42 17.02
C VAL A 196 -11.71 37.96 15.60
N TRP A 197 -10.88 37.43 14.69
CA TRP A 197 -10.95 37.72 13.27
C TRP A 197 -11.86 36.70 12.59
N VAL A 198 -12.99 37.13 12.09
CA VAL A 198 -13.96 36.28 11.38
C VAL A 198 -13.73 36.39 9.89
N VAL A 199 -13.49 35.22 9.24
CA VAL A 199 -13.24 35.11 7.80
C VAL A 199 -14.34 34.28 7.18
N GLU A 200 -15.04 34.83 6.20
CA GLU A 200 -16.13 34.17 5.48
C GLU A 200 -16.00 34.38 3.97
N GLY A 201 -16.48 33.41 3.20
CA GLY A 201 -16.51 33.47 1.73
C GLY A 201 -17.07 32.18 1.13
N GLY A 202 -17.82 32.28 0.05
CA GLY A 202 -18.50 31.12 -0.53
C GLY A 202 -17.53 30.04 -0.96
N TRP A 203 -16.38 30.40 -1.53
CA TRP A 203 -15.32 29.45 -1.88
C TRP A 203 -14.67 28.82 -0.65
N LEU A 204 -14.52 29.57 0.42
CA LEU A 204 -13.92 29.11 1.67
C LEU A 204 -14.81 28.07 2.36
N GLN A 205 -16.14 28.25 2.31
CA GLN A 205 -17.09 27.26 2.81
C GLN A 205 -17.02 25.93 2.03
N ARG A 206 -16.88 26.01 0.71
CA ARG A 206 -16.69 24.82 -0.14
C ARG A 206 -15.37 24.11 0.18
N LEU A 207 -14.28 24.86 0.34
CA LEU A 207 -12.99 24.32 0.75
C LEU A 207 -13.10 23.58 2.09
N MET A 208 -13.69 24.20 3.10
CA MET A 208 -13.90 23.59 4.42
C MET A 208 -14.70 22.28 4.36
N SER A 209 -15.67 22.19 3.46
CA SER A 209 -16.48 20.98 3.28
C SER A 209 -15.68 19.83 2.65
N SER A 210 -14.57 20.11 1.98
CA SER A 210 -13.71 19.13 1.30
C SER A 210 -12.50 18.69 2.13
N VAL A 211 -12.21 19.37 3.24
CA VAL A 211 -11.03 19.14 4.09
C VAL A 211 -11.38 18.25 5.27
N ASN A 212 -10.58 17.23 5.50
CA ASN A 212 -10.65 16.42 6.72
C ASN A 212 -9.71 17.01 7.79
N PHE A 213 -10.25 17.76 8.73
CA PHE A 213 -9.50 18.41 9.80
C PHE A 213 -8.88 17.45 10.85
N SER A 214 -9.16 16.15 10.75
CA SER A 214 -8.50 15.13 11.57
C SER A 214 -7.20 14.59 10.95
N ASP A 215 -6.88 15.01 9.73
CA ASP A 215 -5.73 14.56 8.96
C ASP A 215 -4.75 15.72 8.73
N ASN A 216 -3.48 15.51 9.10
CA ASN A 216 -2.44 16.52 9.00
C ASN A 216 -2.15 16.97 7.55
N GLU A 217 -2.23 16.07 6.59
CA GLU A 217 -1.97 16.38 5.18
C GLU A 217 -3.07 17.28 4.62
N SER A 218 -4.33 16.98 4.95
CA SER A 218 -5.49 17.81 4.61
C SER A 218 -5.43 19.19 5.27
N MET A 219 -4.97 19.28 6.51
CA MET A 219 -4.74 20.55 7.18
C MET A 219 -3.65 21.40 6.54
N MET A 220 -2.52 20.77 6.15
CA MET A 220 -1.45 21.46 5.43
C MET A 220 -1.91 21.97 4.06
N TYR A 221 -2.76 21.19 3.37
CA TYR A 221 -3.37 21.62 2.12
C TYR A 221 -4.28 22.84 2.34
N PHE A 222 -5.11 22.82 3.38
CA PHE A 222 -6.00 23.94 3.75
C PHE A 222 -5.19 25.22 4.03
N ASP A 223 -4.15 25.13 4.87
CA ASP A 223 -3.26 26.26 5.17
C ASP A 223 -2.60 26.83 3.92
N ARG A 224 -2.07 25.96 3.04
CA ARG A 224 -1.48 26.38 1.77
C ARG A 224 -2.48 27.12 0.89
N VAL A 225 -3.72 26.62 0.77
CA VAL A 225 -4.76 27.28 -0.04
C VAL A 225 -5.10 28.66 0.52
N LEU A 226 -5.19 28.83 1.84
CA LEU A 226 -5.41 30.14 2.47
C LEU A 226 -4.26 31.10 2.14
N ARG A 227 -3.02 30.62 2.21
CA ARG A 227 -1.80 31.39 1.93
C ARG A 227 -1.74 31.81 0.46
N ASP A 228 -1.93 30.87 -0.45
CA ASP A 228 -1.83 31.10 -1.92
C ASP A 228 -2.95 32.06 -2.42
N ASN A 229 -4.10 32.09 -1.74
CA ASN A 229 -5.18 33.01 -2.05
C ASN A 229 -5.13 34.32 -1.27
N GLY A 230 -4.03 34.58 -0.53
CA GLY A 230 -3.76 35.84 0.13
C GLY A 230 -4.66 36.16 1.31
N VAL A 231 -5.28 35.14 1.94
CA VAL A 231 -6.14 35.34 3.12
C VAL A 231 -5.32 35.92 4.28
N TYR A 232 -4.16 35.31 4.55
CA TYR A 232 -3.25 35.78 5.59
C TYR A 232 -2.73 37.18 5.29
N GLN A 233 -2.32 37.46 4.05
CA GLN A 233 -1.85 38.79 3.66
C GLN A 233 -2.90 39.89 3.89
N ARG A 234 -4.16 39.58 3.60
CA ARG A 234 -5.26 40.54 3.86
C ARG A 234 -5.47 40.78 5.34
N MET A 235 -5.38 39.77 6.20
CA MET A 235 -5.45 39.90 7.65
C MET A 235 -4.29 40.73 8.21
N GLU A 236 -3.06 40.48 7.68
CA GLU A 236 -1.86 41.29 8.02
C GLU A 236 -2.02 42.77 7.64
N ASP A 237 -2.51 43.03 6.41
CA ASP A 237 -2.80 44.39 5.95
C ASP A 237 -3.86 45.08 6.80
N MET A 238 -4.76 44.32 7.43
CA MET A 238 -5.78 44.83 8.37
C MET A 238 -5.27 44.91 9.82
N GLY A 239 -4.08 44.38 10.12
CA GLY A 239 -3.38 44.55 11.38
C GLY A 239 -3.59 43.40 12.40
N ILE A 240 -3.77 42.15 11.93
CA ILE A 240 -3.74 40.97 12.81
C ILE A 240 -2.36 40.85 13.47
N GLN A 241 -2.33 40.37 14.70
CA GLN A 241 -1.09 40.15 15.46
C GLN A 241 -0.92 38.68 15.85
N ASP A 242 0.35 38.32 16.08
CA ASP A 242 0.67 36.99 16.58
C ASP A 242 -0.08 36.71 17.90
N GLY A 243 -0.80 35.59 17.95
CA GLY A 243 -1.66 35.23 19.07
C GLY A 243 -3.13 35.63 18.94
N ASP A 244 -3.52 36.43 17.93
CA ASP A 244 -4.94 36.75 17.68
C ASP A 244 -5.69 35.46 17.27
N THR A 245 -6.96 35.38 17.66
CA THR A 245 -7.83 34.25 17.26
C THR A 245 -8.44 34.49 15.90
N VAL A 246 -8.36 33.53 15.02
CA VAL A 246 -9.01 33.50 13.70
C VAL A 246 -10.13 32.48 13.73
N SER A 247 -11.31 32.87 13.30
CA SER A 247 -12.49 32.02 13.16
C SER A 247 -12.89 31.94 11.69
N ILE A 248 -12.86 30.73 11.14
CA ILE A 248 -13.35 30.42 9.79
C ILE A 248 -14.54 29.48 9.95
N TYR A 249 -15.74 29.99 9.90
CA TYR A 249 -16.98 29.24 10.17
C TYR A 249 -16.95 28.54 11.53
N ASN A 250 -16.74 27.20 11.54
CA ASN A 250 -16.67 26.37 12.74
C ASN A 250 -15.23 25.97 13.14
N LEU A 251 -14.22 26.54 12.47
CA LEU A 251 -12.79 26.31 12.77
C LEU A 251 -12.22 27.56 13.43
N GLU A 252 -11.71 27.41 14.66
CA GLU A 252 -10.99 28.46 15.37
C GLU A 252 -9.54 28.04 15.57
N PHE A 253 -8.61 28.97 15.32
CA PHE A 253 -7.19 28.76 15.55
C PHE A 253 -6.48 30.06 15.89
N GLU A 254 -5.32 29.96 16.53
CA GLU A 254 -4.45 31.07 16.86
C GLU A 254 -3.58 31.44 15.66
N TYR A 255 -3.61 32.71 15.25
CA TYR A 255 -2.71 33.19 14.19
C TYR A 255 -1.27 33.17 14.70
N ARG A 256 -0.37 32.64 13.89
CA ARG A 256 1.08 32.65 14.11
C ARG A 256 1.80 33.04 12.82
N ASP A 257 2.69 34.02 12.95
CA ASP A 257 3.53 34.53 11.85
C ASP A 257 4.61 33.50 11.41
#